data_6dc9a6e14d006e64b3bf152546a5ca01
#
_entry.id   6dc9a6e14d006e64b3bf152546a5ca01
#
_cell.length_a   1.000
_cell.length_b   1.000
_cell.length_c   1.000
_cell.angle_alpha   90.00
_cell.angle_beta   90.00
_cell.angle_gamma   90.00
#
_symmetry.space_group_name_H-M   'P 1'
#
loop_
_entity.id
_entity.type
_entity.pdbx_description
1 polymer ?
#
loop_
_entity_poly.entity_id
_entity_poly.type
_entity_poly.pdbx_seq_one_letter_code
_entity_poly.pdbx_strand_id
1 'polypeptide(L)'
;MKQHKPKPAKAKEAAPARNLIKKSPFRTTGGAFIAGLTPYAAQWESYLERYAIPTFALCHDVQTILSQPFTEDYKDGFGKDRSYTPDFLIKTTQGRELVIEIKSLRFMFSEQALDIHTAIANHFLPKSQIFRFCVDKQIEDQPRFNSVKLLFRYVTSNIPKSLADTIFPFMGNDPIAISELMKLSKFGLGDIYALIAQKHLSIDWSQPLNKDAFVSLPSKPFKGLELDDILSCGQFSNLLAELAMGIRPENKRLMASAQVGRRLDRSAGAFSVVAGFPRTAPIRDLKPNERPARSAWDRADQAPGRRPSKKTSN
;
A
#
# COMPACT_ATOMS: atom_id res chain seq x y z
N MET A 1 20.36 44.49 32.77
CA MET A 1 19.19 43.85 32.12
C MET A 1 19.67 42.67 31.31
N LYS A 2 19.38 41.43 31.78
CA LYS A 2 19.72 40.22 31.01
C LYS A 2 18.60 39.94 29.98
N GLN A 3 18.93 40.07 28.69
CA GLN A 3 18.00 39.74 27.61
C GLN A 3 17.72 38.26 27.62
N HIS A 4 16.50 37.86 27.89
CA HIS A 4 16.02 36.49 27.80
C HIS A 4 15.82 36.19 26.32
N LYS A 5 16.75 35.41 25.70
CA LYS A 5 16.54 34.87 24.35
C LYS A 5 15.39 33.87 24.45
N PRO A 6 14.33 34.01 23.60
CA PRO A 6 13.25 33.02 23.57
C PRO A 6 13.83 31.68 23.12
N LYS A 7 13.52 30.61 23.87
CA LYS A 7 13.82 29.23 23.43
C LYS A 7 13.09 28.98 22.10
N PRO A 8 13.78 28.41 21.08
CA PRO A 8 13.10 28.02 19.85
C PRO A 8 11.96 27.08 20.21
N ALA A 9 10.77 27.38 19.69
CA ALA A 9 9.62 26.49 19.82
C ALA A 9 10.00 25.14 19.23
N LYS A 10 9.93 24.06 20.03
CA LYS A 10 10.09 22.70 19.50
C LYS A 10 9.04 22.52 18.42
N ALA A 11 9.47 22.22 17.20
CA ALA A 11 8.55 21.79 16.14
C ALA A 11 7.70 20.64 16.71
N LYS A 12 6.37 20.79 16.63
CA LYS A 12 5.44 19.77 17.08
C LYS A 12 5.77 18.52 16.30
N GLU A 13 6.22 17.44 16.96
CA GLU A 13 6.47 16.17 16.28
C GLU A 13 5.19 15.76 15.54
N ALA A 14 5.36 15.37 14.27
CA ALA A 14 4.24 14.89 13.47
C ALA A 14 3.64 13.67 14.16
N ALA A 15 2.35 13.68 14.40
CA ALA A 15 1.62 12.61 15.07
C ALA A 15 0.27 12.42 14.38
N PRO A 16 -0.30 11.20 14.39
CA PRO A 16 -1.61 10.97 13.81
C PRO A 16 -2.70 11.71 14.62
N ALA A 17 -3.71 12.23 13.95
CA ALA A 17 -4.85 12.91 14.59
C ALA A 17 -5.66 11.93 15.45
N ARG A 18 -5.71 10.66 15.06
CA ARG A 18 -6.36 9.57 15.79
C ARG A 18 -5.38 8.41 15.98
N ASN A 19 -5.15 7.98 17.22
CA ASN A 19 -4.34 6.81 17.50
C ASN A 19 -5.19 5.54 17.36
N LEU A 20 -4.85 4.69 16.37
CA LEU A 20 -5.53 3.43 16.06
C LEU A 20 -4.99 2.24 16.84
N ILE A 21 -3.76 2.33 17.36
CA ILE A 21 -3.10 1.22 18.07
C ILE A 21 -3.73 1.06 19.45
N LYS A 22 -4.86 0.37 19.48
CA LYS A 22 -5.57 0.01 20.71
C LYS A 22 -5.81 -1.50 20.72
N LYS A 23 -5.75 -2.12 21.91
CA LYS A 23 -6.17 -3.51 22.05
C LYS A 23 -7.64 -3.64 21.65
N SER A 24 -7.92 -4.32 20.56
CA SER A 24 -9.27 -4.63 20.12
C SER A 24 -9.36 -6.12 19.79
N PRO A 25 -10.32 -6.87 20.35
CA PRO A 25 -10.53 -8.26 20.01
C PRO A 25 -11.14 -8.44 18.61
N PHE A 26 -11.67 -7.35 18.01
CA PHE A 26 -12.47 -7.40 16.78
C PHE A 26 -11.77 -6.71 15.58
N ARG A 27 -10.67 -6.01 15.80
CA ARG A 27 -9.96 -5.27 14.74
C ARG A 27 -8.50 -5.64 14.70
N THR A 28 -7.97 -5.82 13.49
CA THR A 28 -6.53 -5.97 13.28
C THR A 28 -5.90 -4.58 13.20
N THR A 29 -5.50 -4.06 14.35
CA THR A 29 -4.80 -2.78 14.44
C THR A 29 -3.30 -2.98 14.52
N GLY A 30 -2.53 -2.08 13.96
CA GLY A 30 -1.08 -2.10 14.02
C GLY A 30 -0.46 -0.85 13.42
N GLY A 31 0.86 -0.86 13.31
CA GLY A 31 1.61 0.24 12.70
C GLY A 31 2.96 -0.23 12.17
N ALA A 32 3.45 0.44 11.14
CA ALA A 32 4.76 0.24 10.55
C ALA A 32 5.50 1.56 10.39
N PHE A 33 6.74 1.62 10.84
CA PHE A 33 7.63 2.74 10.58
C PHE A 33 8.53 2.40 9.39
N ILE A 34 8.54 3.29 8.39
CA ILE A 34 9.36 3.17 7.19
C ILE A 34 10.24 4.40 7.14
N ALA A 35 11.53 4.23 7.45
CA ALA A 35 12.48 5.33 7.46
C ALA A 35 12.49 6.10 6.13
N GLY A 36 12.41 7.42 6.20
CA GLY A 36 12.37 8.28 5.02
C GLY A 36 11.00 8.43 4.35
N LEU A 37 10.01 7.58 4.68
CA LEU A 37 8.66 7.65 4.11
C LEU A 37 7.58 8.01 5.14
N THR A 38 7.70 7.52 6.38
CA THR A 38 6.70 7.77 7.40
C THR A 38 7.29 8.61 8.54
N PRO A 39 6.82 9.83 8.81
CA PRO A 39 7.33 10.65 9.90
C PRO A 39 6.97 10.10 11.28
N TYR A 40 5.94 9.27 11.36
CA TYR A 40 5.54 8.45 12.51
C TYR A 40 5.09 7.09 12.01
N ALA A 41 4.91 6.10 12.89
CA ALA A 41 4.45 4.78 12.48
C ALA A 41 3.08 4.88 11.77
N ALA A 42 3.04 4.54 10.48
CA ALA A 42 1.81 4.48 9.72
C ALA A 42 0.90 3.41 10.32
N GLN A 43 -0.28 3.82 10.81
CA GLN A 43 -1.22 2.98 11.54
C GLN A 43 -2.33 2.48 10.61
N TRP A 44 -2.92 1.33 10.95
CA TRP A 44 -4.06 0.73 10.25
C TRP A 44 -5.06 0.13 11.23
N GLU A 45 -6.35 0.10 10.86
CA GLU A 45 -7.42 -0.59 11.59
C GLU A 45 -8.13 -1.68 10.74
N SER A 46 -7.67 -1.87 9.51
CA SER A 46 -8.16 -2.89 8.58
C SER A 46 -7.03 -3.59 7.84
N TYR A 47 -7.30 -4.77 7.28
CA TYR A 47 -6.36 -5.48 6.41
C TYR A 47 -6.04 -4.69 5.13
N LEU A 48 -7.03 -3.98 4.57
CA LEU A 48 -6.82 -3.20 3.36
C LEU A 48 -5.88 -2.03 3.60
N GLU A 49 -6.06 -1.28 4.68
CA GLU A 49 -5.12 -0.22 5.07
C GLU A 49 -3.72 -0.78 5.30
N ARG A 50 -3.61 -1.94 5.99
CA ARG A 50 -2.34 -2.64 6.19
C ARG A 50 -1.63 -2.92 4.87
N TYR A 51 -2.34 -3.38 3.83
CA TYR A 51 -1.75 -3.69 2.53
C TYR A 51 -1.56 -2.47 1.63
N ALA A 52 -2.31 -1.40 1.85
CA ALA A 52 -2.11 -0.13 1.15
C ALA A 52 -0.73 0.50 1.46
N ILE A 53 -0.27 0.42 2.72
CA ILE A 53 1.02 0.98 3.13
C ILE A 53 2.20 0.42 2.31
N PRO A 54 2.41 -0.92 2.19
CA PRO A 54 3.45 -1.49 1.33
C PRO A 54 3.32 -1.06 -0.14
N THR A 55 2.08 -1.02 -0.65
CA THR A 55 1.81 -0.64 -2.03
C THR A 55 2.26 0.80 -2.28
N PHE A 56 1.88 1.74 -1.41
CA PHE A 56 2.30 3.13 -1.53
C PHE A 56 3.81 3.31 -1.29
N ALA A 57 4.39 2.55 -0.37
CA ALA A 57 5.83 2.63 -0.08
C ALA A 57 6.71 2.25 -1.28
N LEU A 58 6.24 1.36 -2.14
CA LEU A 58 6.95 0.93 -3.35
C LEU A 58 6.71 1.84 -4.57
N CYS A 59 5.77 2.78 -4.51
CA CYS A 59 5.58 3.76 -5.58
C CYS A 59 6.75 4.75 -5.63
N HIS A 60 7.33 4.94 -6.81
CA HIS A 60 8.50 5.80 -7.03
C HIS A 60 8.23 7.27 -6.77
N ASP A 61 7.01 7.72 -7.06
CA ASP A 61 6.57 9.09 -6.85
C ASP A 61 6.13 9.39 -5.41
N VAL A 62 6.03 8.41 -4.51
CA VAL A 62 5.65 8.63 -3.12
C VAL A 62 6.85 9.08 -2.29
N GLN A 63 6.72 10.27 -1.68
CA GLN A 63 7.70 10.89 -0.79
C GLN A 63 7.35 10.69 0.68
N THR A 64 6.07 10.82 1.05
CA THR A 64 5.63 10.73 2.45
C THR A 64 4.27 10.06 2.55
N ILE A 65 4.13 9.19 3.55
CA ILE A 65 2.89 8.50 3.92
C ILE A 65 2.52 8.91 5.34
N LEU A 66 1.38 9.56 5.51
CA LEU A 66 0.80 9.89 6.81
C LEU A 66 -0.53 9.15 6.95
N SER A 67 -0.65 8.31 7.96
CA SER A 67 -1.93 7.69 8.34
C SER A 67 -2.69 8.57 9.31
N GLN A 68 -4.00 8.64 9.19
CA GLN A 68 -4.88 9.45 10.05
C GLN A 68 -4.35 10.89 10.22
N PRO A 69 -4.07 11.62 9.09
CA PRO A 69 -3.22 12.82 9.10
C PRO A 69 -3.86 14.01 9.84
N PHE A 70 -5.17 14.14 9.76
CA PHE A 70 -5.96 15.21 10.35
C PHE A 70 -7.42 14.77 10.53
N THR A 71 -8.17 15.55 11.28
CA THR A 71 -9.63 15.41 11.39
C THR A 71 -10.25 16.74 10.99
N GLU A 72 -11.27 16.69 10.14
CA GLU A 72 -11.99 17.85 9.65
C GLU A 72 -13.51 17.70 9.81
N ASP A 73 -14.17 18.80 10.07
CA ASP A 73 -15.62 18.86 10.12
C ASP A 73 -16.17 19.20 8.73
N TYR A 74 -17.22 18.50 8.32
CA TYR A 74 -17.92 18.71 7.07
C TYR A 74 -19.43 18.63 7.25
N LYS A 75 -20.19 19.11 6.27
CA LYS A 75 -21.66 18.94 6.24
C LYS A 75 -22.03 17.79 5.32
N ASP A 76 -22.82 16.85 5.85
CA ASP A 76 -23.39 15.79 5.00
C ASP A 76 -24.44 16.35 4.03
N GLY A 77 -24.96 15.50 3.13
CA GLY A 77 -25.95 15.89 2.11
C GLY A 77 -27.27 16.45 2.69
N PHE A 78 -27.48 16.31 4.01
CA PHE A 78 -28.64 16.84 4.73
C PHE A 78 -28.29 18.09 5.55
N GLY A 79 -27.08 18.64 5.42
CA GLY A 79 -26.60 19.82 6.14
C GLY A 79 -26.18 19.58 7.58
N LYS A 80 -26.13 18.31 8.03
CA LYS A 80 -25.72 17.96 9.39
C LYS A 80 -24.20 17.96 9.51
N ASP A 81 -23.69 18.52 10.62
CA ASP A 81 -22.26 18.51 10.92
C ASP A 81 -21.78 17.09 11.22
N ARG A 82 -20.68 16.75 10.58
CA ARG A 82 -19.97 15.45 10.68
C ARG A 82 -18.49 15.70 10.80
N SER A 83 -17.78 14.76 11.39
CA SER A 83 -16.32 14.78 11.49
C SER A 83 -15.74 13.63 10.64
N TYR A 84 -14.68 13.90 9.90
CA TYR A 84 -14.01 12.96 9.02
C TYR A 84 -12.50 12.96 9.25
N THR A 85 -11.93 11.78 9.37
CA THR A 85 -10.49 11.56 9.44
C THR A 85 -10.09 10.65 8.28
N PRO A 86 -9.32 11.12 7.29
CA PRO A 86 -8.84 10.29 6.17
C PRO A 86 -7.95 9.15 6.65
N ASP A 87 -7.95 8.04 5.89
CA ASP A 87 -7.04 6.93 6.18
C ASP A 87 -5.59 7.32 5.92
N PHE A 88 -5.32 7.99 4.78
CA PHE A 88 -3.96 8.43 4.43
C PHE A 88 -3.93 9.83 3.78
N LEU A 89 -2.83 10.54 4.03
CA LEU A 89 -2.36 11.64 3.21
C LEU A 89 -1.01 11.24 2.61
N ILE A 90 -0.95 11.20 1.27
CA ILE A 90 0.26 10.89 0.52
C ILE A 90 0.79 12.17 -0.09
N LYS A 91 2.08 12.45 0.16
CA LYS A 91 2.80 13.52 -0.55
C LYS A 91 3.70 12.90 -1.61
N THR A 92 3.61 13.40 -2.83
CA THR A 92 4.44 12.91 -3.93
C THR A 92 5.70 13.75 -4.10
N THR A 93 6.69 13.20 -4.78
CA THR A 93 7.93 13.90 -5.15
C THR A 93 7.69 15.10 -6.06
N GLN A 94 6.52 15.16 -6.73
CA GLN A 94 6.07 16.28 -7.56
C GLN A 94 5.30 17.35 -6.78
N GLY A 95 5.20 17.20 -5.44
CA GLY A 95 4.51 18.14 -4.56
C GLY A 95 2.98 17.99 -4.54
N ARG A 96 2.40 16.95 -5.16
CA ARG A 96 0.96 16.67 -5.03
C ARG A 96 0.66 16.13 -3.63
N GLU A 97 -0.46 16.54 -3.05
CA GLU A 97 -1.01 15.98 -1.81
C GLU A 97 -2.30 15.22 -2.12
N LEU A 98 -2.29 13.92 -1.91
CA LEU A 98 -3.45 13.05 -2.14
C LEU A 98 -4.02 12.58 -0.80
N VAL A 99 -5.28 12.92 -0.56
CA VAL A 99 -6.08 12.40 0.56
C VAL A 99 -6.73 11.11 0.08
N ILE A 100 -6.37 9.98 0.68
CA ILE A 100 -6.82 8.65 0.23
C ILE A 100 -7.69 8.01 1.30
N GLU A 101 -8.87 7.57 0.88
CA GLU A 101 -9.79 6.75 1.66
C GLU A 101 -9.75 5.31 1.14
N ILE A 102 -9.50 4.36 2.05
CA ILE A 102 -9.43 2.93 1.74
C ILE A 102 -10.76 2.26 2.04
N LYS A 103 -11.36 1.63 1.05
CA LYS A 103 -12.63 0.91 1.21
C LYS A 103 -12.66 -0.41 0.46
N SER A 104 -13.40 -1.38 0.97
CA SER A 104 -13.76 -2.54 0.16
C SER A 104 -14.82 -2.13 -0.86
N LEU A 105 -14.62 -2.51 -2.12
CA LEU A 105 -15.48 -2.18 -3.24
C LEU A 105 -16.96 -2.52 -2.96
N ARG A 106 -17.20 -3.62 -2.25
CA ARG A 106 -18.56 -4.06 -1.87
C ARG A 106 -19.34 -3.04 -1.05
N PHE A 107 -18.64 -2.11 -0.35
CA PHE A 107 -19.27 -1.10 0.50
C PHE A 107 -19.28 0.28 -0.15
N MET A 108 -18.75 0.42 -1.38
CA MET A 108 -18.61 1.74 -2.02
C MET A 108 -19.93 2.32 -2.52
N PHE A 109 -20.85 1.47 -3.01
CA PHE A 109 -21.93 1.89 -3.89
C PHE A 109 -23.34 1.62 -3.33
N SER A 110 -23.51 1.40 -2.02
CA SER A 110 -24.85 1.49 -1.42
C SER A 110 -25.32 2.94 -1.41
N GLU A 111 -26.65 3.17 -1.44
CA GLU A 111 -27.22 4.53 -1.41
C GLU A 111 -26.65 5.37 -0.27
N GLN A 112 -26.64 4.81 0.94
CA GLN A 112 -26.08 5.49 2.11
C GLN A 112 -24.56 5.77 1.98
N ALA A 113 -23.80 4.85 1.40
CA ALA A 113 -22.37 5.04 1.17
C ALA A 113 -22.11 6.14 0.13
N LEU A 114 -22.90 6.16 -0.95
CA LEU A 114 -22.82 7.19 -1.99
C LEU A 114 -23.09 8.58 -1.42
N ASP A 115 -24.09 8.73 -0.53
CA ASP A 115 -24.39 10.01 0.11
C ASP A 115 -23.18 10.50 0.95
N ILE A 116 -22.61 9.63 1.77
CA ILE A 116 -21.46 9.96 2.60
C ILE A 116 -20.23 10.27 1.74
N HIS A 117 -19.91 9.41 0.76
CA HIS A 117 -18.72 9.55 -0.08
C HIS A 117 -18.80 10.80 -0.96
N THR A 118 -19.97 11.11 -1.50
CA THR A 118 -20.19 12.33 -2.29
C THR A 118 -20.02 13.58 -1.42
N ALA A 119 -20.56 13.58 -0.19
CA ALA A 119 -20.41 14.71 0.71
C ALA A 119 -18.95 14.95 1.12
N ILE A 120 -18.19 13.88 1.45
CA ILE A 120 -16.76 13.98 1.74
C ILE A 120 -15.99 14.48 0.52
N ALA A 121 -16.23 13.92 -0.67
CA ALA A 121 -15.55 14.34 -1.88
C ALA A 121 -15.80 15.83 -2.17
N ASN A 122 -17.05 16.30 -2.07
CA ASN A 122 -17.42 17.71 -2.25
C ASN A 122 -16.71 18.62 -1.23
N HIS A 123 -16.48 18.14 -0.01
CA HIS A 123 -15.72 18.89 1.01
C HIS A 123 -14.26 19.13 0.59
N PHE A 124 -13.65 18.20 -0.15
CA PHE A 124 -12.27 18.33 -0.63
C PHE A 124 -12.13 19.07 -1.96
N LEU A 125 -13.18 19.18 -2.78
CA LEU A 125 -13.10 19.83 -4.10
C LEU A 125 -12.50 21.26 -4.08
N PRO A 126 -12.84 22.15 -3.13
CA PRO A 126 -12.29 23.50 -3.10
C PRO A 126 -10.86 23.55 -2.53
N LYS A 127 -10.29 22.43 -2.08
CA LYS A 127 -8.97 22.37 -1.44
C LYS A 127 -7.87 22.10 -2.47
N SER A 128 -6.63 22.41 -2.13
CA SER A 128 -5.46 22.07 -2.93
C SER A 128 -5.13 20.57 -2.91
N GLN A 129 -5.68 19.84 -1.95
CA GLN A 129 -5.50 18.41 -1.79
C GLN A 129 -6.41 17.63 -2.73
N ILE A 130 -5.87 16.60 -3.35
CA ILE A 130 -6.60 15.75 -4.29
C ILE A 130 -7.21 14.58 -3.53
N PHE A 131 -8.55 14.54 -3.41
CA PHE A 131 -9.23 13.41 -2.79
C PHE A 131 -9.34 12.21 -3.73
N ARG A 132 -9.11 10.99 -3.21
CA ARG A 132 -9.20 9.73 -3.97
C ARG A 132 -9.72 8.59 -3.08
N PHE A 133 -10.46 7.69 -3.72
CA PHE A 133 -10.77 6.38 -3.15
C PHE A 133 -9.77 5.34 -3.68
N CYS A 134 -9.37 4.41 -2.81
CA CYS A 134 -8.59 3.25 -3.19
C CYS A 134 -9.26 1.99 -2.62
N VAL A 135 -9.54 1.01 -3.48
CA VAL A 135 -10.33 -0.16 -3.11
C VAL A 135 -9.49 -1.45 -3.12
N ASP A 136 -10.05 -2.50 -2.49
CA ASP A 136 -9.44 -3.84 -2.46
C ASP A 136 -8.97 -4.32 -3.84
N LYS A 137 -9.79 -4.15 -4.88
CA LYS A 137 -9.42 -4.57 -6.24
C LYS A 137 -8.20 -3.85 -6.81
N GLN A 138 -7.92 -2.65 -6.35
CA GLN A 138 -6.72 -1.88 -6.74
C GLN A 138 -5.50 -2.27 -5.92
N ILE A 139 -5.68 -2.56 -4.64
CA ILE A 139 -4.59 -2.94 -3.73
C ILE A 139 -4.16 -4.39 -3.99
N GLU A 140 -5.13 -5.31 -4.11
CA GLU A 140 -4.92 -6.76 -4.22
C GLU A 140 -4.77 -7.26 -5.66
N ASP A 141 -4.56 -6.34 -6.62
CA ASP A 141 -4.37 -6.67 -8.03
C ASP A 141 -3.17 -7.58 -8.27
N GLN A 142 -3.41 -8.72 -8.92
CA GLN A 142 -2.40 -9.74 -9.17
C GLN A 142 -1.78 -9.57 -10.57
N PRO A 143 -0.49 -9.89 -10.72
CA PRO A 143 0.47 -10.45 -9.75
C PRO A 143 1.16 -9.41 -8.86
N ARG A 144 0.91 -8.11 -9.08
CA ARG A 144 1.51 -6.98 -8.37
C ARG A 144 1.43 -7.13 -6.85
N PHE A 145 0.27 -7.51 -6.32
CA PHE A 145 0.07 -7.66 -4.88
C PHE A 145 1.06 -8.64 -4.23
N ASN A 146 1.32 -9.79 -4.88
CA ASN A 146 2.30 -10.75 -4.38
C ASN A 146 3.73 -10.20 -4.43
N SER A 147 4.08 -9.47 -5.50
CA SER A 147 5.36 -8.80 -5.64
C SER A 147 5.56 -7.73 -4.56
N VAL A 148 4.52 -6.92 -4.28
CA VAL A 148 4.51 -5.92 -3.20
C VAL A 148 4.76 -6.58 -1.84
N LYS A 149 4.05 -7.65 -1.51
CA LYS A 149 4.22 -8.39 -0.24
C LYS A 149 5.63 -8.96 -0.08
N LEU A 150 6.22 -9.45 -1.16
CA LEU A 150 7.58 -9.96 -1.16
C LEU A 150 8.59 -8.82 -0.97
N LEU A 151 8.51 -7.78 -1.77
CA LEU A 151 9.47 -6.68 -1.80
C LEU A 151 9.42 -5.81 -0.54
N PHE A 152 8.25 -5.65 0.07
CA PHE A 152 8.12 -4.81 1.27
C PHE A 152 9.05 -5.23 2.41
N ARG A 153 9.42 -6.51 2.49
CA ARG A 153 10.38 -7.03 3.47
C ARG A 153 11.77 -6.43 3.33
N TYR A 154 12.08 -5.88 2.16
CA TYR A 154 13.38 -5.34 1.78
C TYR A 154 13.43 -3.82 1.73
N VAL A 155 12.31 -3.12 1.92
CA VAL A 155 12.25 -1.64 1.87
C VAL A 155 13.21 -0.98 2.85
N THR A 156 13.36 -1.58 4.05
CA THR A 156 14.26 -1.07 5.11
C THR A 156 15.56 -1.87 5.24
N SER A 157 15.88 -2.72 4.26
CA SER A 157 17.13 -3.47 4.26
C SER A 157 18.32 -2.53 4.15
N ASN A 158 19.37 -2.81 4.92
CA ASN A 158 20.59 -2.03 4.82
C ASN A 158 21.37 -2.45 3.57
N ILE A 159 21.26 -1.67 2.50
CA ILE A 159 22.06 -1.84 1.29
C ILE A 159 23.24 -0.87 1.37
N PRO A 160 24.50 -1.35 1.25
CA PRO A 160 25.63 -0.45 1.07
C PRO A 160 25.40 0.43 -0.17
N LYS A 161 25.64 1.75 -0.08
CA LYS A 161 25.52 2.65 -1.23
C LYS A 161 26.35 2.19 -2.42
N SER A 162 27.52 1.60 -2.16
CA SER A 162 28.38 0.99 -3.18
C SER A 162 27.72 -0.18 -3.94
N LEU A 163 26.67 -0.81 -3.40
CA LEU A 163 26.02 -1.93 -4.06
C LEU A 163 25.26 -1.49 -5.31
N ALA A 164 24.50 -0.40 -5.23
CA ALA A 164 23.82 0.17 -6.39
C ALA A 164 24.83 0.56 -7.47
N ASP A 165 25.90 1.28 -7.09
CA ASP A 165 26.97 1.69 -8.01
C ASP A 165 27.68 0.50 -8.66
N THR A 166 27.81 -0.62 -7.94
CA THR A 166 28.44 -1.85 -8.47
C THR A 166 27.55 -2.59 -9.47
N ILE A 167 26.22 -2.47 -9.34
CA ILE A 167 25.29 -3.19 -10.23
C ILE A 167 25.04 -2.45 -11.54
N PHE A 168 25.11 -1.11 -11.54
CA PHE A 168 24.85 -0.28 -12.73
C PHE A 168 25.69 -0.63 -13.95
N PRO A 169 26.99 -1.00 -13.85
CA PRO A 169 27.79 -1.42 -15.00
C PRO A 169 27.26 -2.65 -15.72
N PHE A 170 26.46 -3.50 -15.05
CA PHE A 170 25.83 -4.68 -15.64
C PHE A 170 24.47 -4.38 -16.26
N MET A 171 23.92 -3.17 -16.00
CA MET A 171 22.61 -2.75 -16.50
C MET A 171 22.80 -2.04 -17.84
N GLY A 172 22.43 -2.72 -18.93
CA GLY A 172 22.34 -2.12 -20.25
C GLY A 172 21.04 -1.35 -20.47
N ASN A 173 20.74 -1.09 -21.75
CA ASN A 173 19.44 -0.52 -22.15
C ASN A 173 18.31 -1.55 -22.14
N ASP A 174 18.65 -2.82 -22.24
CA ASP A 174 17.71 -3.94 -22.28
C ASP A 174 17.51 -4.53 -20.87
N PRO A 175 16.32 -5.07 -20.58
CA PRO A 175 16.08 -5.77 -19.32
C PRO A 175 16.96 -7.00 -19.20
N ILE A 176 17.44 -7.27 -18.00
CA ILE A 176 18.22 -8.46 -17.68
C ILE A 176 17.45 -9.36 -16.71
N ALA A 177 17.50 -10.68 -16.91
CA ALA A 177 16.91 -11.61 -15.96
C ALA A 177 17.62 -11.56 -14.61
N ILE A 178 16.87 -11.61 -13.50
CA ILE A 178 17.43 -11.58 -12.15
C ILE A 178 18.47 -12.69 -11.98
N SER A 179 18.20 -13.90 -12.49
CA SER A 179 19.13 -15.03 -12.43
C SER A 179 20.45 -14.79 -13.15
N GLU A 180 20.42 -14.03 -14.25
CA GLU A 180 21.62 -13.65 -14.99
C GLU A 180 22.38 -12.53 -14.29
N LEU A 181 21.68 -11.50 -13.81
CA LEU A 181 22.26 -10.43 -13.04
C LEU A 181 22.97 -10.95 -11.78
N MET A 182 22.40 -11.94 -11.08
CA MET A 182 23.03 -12.62 -9.95
C MET A 182 24.35 -13.28 -10.33
N LYS A 183 24.45 -13.91 -11.50
CA LYS A 183 25.69 -14.57 -11.97
C LYS A 183 26.77 -13.53 -12.29
N LEU A 184 26.41 -12.45 -12.97
CA LEU A 184 27.35 -11.40 -13.38
C LEU A 184 27.86 -10.59 -12.19
N SER A 185 26.96 -10.18 -11.30
CA SER A 185 27.27 -9.30 -10.18
C SER A 185 27.74 -10.01 -8.91
N LYS A 186 27.53 -11.33 -8.82
CA LYS A 186 27.76 -12.17 -7.62
C LYS A 186 26.87 -11.77 -6.43
N PHE A 187 25.83 -10.99 -6.63
CA PHE A 187 24.86 -10.62 -5.61
C PHE A 187 23.84 -11.74 -5.36
N GLY A 188 23.35 -11.80 -4.12
CA GLY A 188 22.25 -12.68 -3.76
C GLY A 188 20.89 -12.15 -4.24
N LEU A 189 19.91 -13.05 -4.31
CA LEU A 189 18.53 -12.69 -4.66
C LEU A 189 17.95 -11.60 -3.73
N GLY A 190 18.29 -11.66 -2.44
CA GLY A 190 17.88 -10.66 -1.46
C GLY A 190 18.40 -9.26 -1.74
N ASP A 191 19.64 -9.15 -2.24
CA ASP A 191 20.24 -7.86 -2.60
C ASP A 191 19.50 -7.24 -3.78
N ILE A 192 19.16 -8.04 -4.81
CA ILE A 192 18.41 -7.56 -5.97
C ILE A 192 16.99 -7.15 -5.56
N TYR A 193 16.32 -7.94 -4.73
CA TYR A 193 15.00 -7.56 -4.21
C TYR A 193 15.06 -6.28 -3.37
N ALA A 194 16.13 -6.08 -2.62
CA ALA A 194 16.33 -4.85 -1.87
C ALA A 194 16.56 -3.64 -2.79
N LEU A 195 17.32 -3.80 -3.89
CA LEU A 195 17.50 -2.75 -4.90
C LEU A 195 16.17 -2.39 -5.60
N ILE A 196 15.32 -3.38 -5.87
CA ILE A 196 13.97 -3.13 -6.43
C ILE A 196 13.10 -2.41 -5.40
N ALA A 197 13.07 -2.90 -4.16
CA ALA A 197 12.27 -2.33 -3.08
C ALA A 197 12.67 -0.89 -2.72
N GLN A 198 13.96 -0.56 -2.86
CA GLN A 198 14.51 0.78 -2.63
C GLN A 198 14.56 1.64 -3.91
N LYS A 199 13.88 1.20 -4.97
CA LYS A 199 13.63 1.99 -6.20
C LYS A 199 14.87 2.25 -7.04
N HIS A 200 15.95 1.47 -6.87
CA HIS A 200 17.15 1.51 -7.71
C HIS A 200 16.98 0.71 -9.00
N LEU A 201 16.16 -0.35 -8.94
CA LEU A 201 15.77 -1.17 -10.10
C LEU A 201 14.24 -1.20 -10.21
N SER A 202 13.76 -1.49 -11.42
CA SER A 202 12.33 -1.68 -11.68
C SER A 202 12.07 -3.03 -12.36
N ILE A 203 10.82 -3.48 -12.28
CA ILE A 203 10.30 -4.74 -12.83
C ILE A 203 9.05 -4.46 -13.65
N ASP A 204 8.64 -5.43 -14.45
CA ASP A 204 7.30 -5.47 -15.00
C ASP A 204 6.30 -5.90 -13.90
N TRP A 205 5.55 -4.93 -13.38
CA TRP A 205 4.57 -5.17 -12.32
C TRP A 205 3.36 -6.01 -12.76
N SER A 206 3.20 -6.24 -14.08
CA SER A 206 2.18 -7.12 -14.65
C SER A 206 2.58 -8.59 -14.65
N GLN A 207 3.84 -8.90 -14.32
CA GLN A 207 4.39 -10.25 -14.28
C GLN A 207 4.72 -10.70 -12.86
N PRO A 208 4.67 -12.01 -12.58
CA PRO A 208 5.11 -12.56 -11.29
C PRO A 208 6.59 -12.30 -11.02
N LEU A 209 6.92 -11.79 -9.82
CA LEU A 209 8.31 -11.62 -9.43
C LEU A 209 8.91 -12.93 -8.90
N ASN A 210 9.93 -13.40 -9.61
CA ASN A 210 10.73 -14.57 -9.25
C ASN A 210 12.16 -14.39 -9.81
N LYS A 211 13.02 -15.39 -9.67
CA LYS A 211 14.42 -15.34 -10.17
C LYS A 211 14.55 -15.22 -11.70
N ASP A 212 13.50 -15.56 -12.45
CA ASP A 212 13.48 -15.50 -13.91
C ASP A 212 12.82 -14.21 -14.42
N ALA A 213 12.28 -13.38 -13.51
CA ALA A 213 11.76 -12.06 -13.83
C ALA A 213 12.87 -11.14 -14.33
N PHE A 214 12.50 -10.21 -15.21
CA PHE A 214 13.42 -9.23 -15.75
C PHE A 214 13.42 -7.95 -14.91
N VAL A 215 14.61 -7.35 -14.80
CA VAL A 215 14.81 -6.04 -14.15
C VAL A 215 15.45 -5.06 -15.12
N SER A 216 15.18 -3.78 -14.92
CA SER A 216 15.82 -2.68 -15.63
C SER A 216 16.10 -1.52 -14.66
N LEU A 217 16.79 -0.50 -15.14
CA LEU A 217 16.78 0.80 -14.47
C LEU A 217 15.35 1.38 -14.49
N PRO A 218 14.94 2.19 -13.48
CA PRO A 218 13.56 2.64 -13.33
C PRO A 218 13.10 3.71 -14.33
N SER A 219 13.73 3.76 -15.50
CA SER A 219 13.38 4.68 -16.59
C SER A 219 12.87 3.94 -17.82
N LYS A 220 13.57 2.88 -18.25
CA LYS A 220 13.24 2.07 -19.44
C LYS A 220 13.86 0.67 -19.33
N PRO A 221 13.21 -0.35 -19.87
CA PRO A 221 11.85 -0.34 -20.41
C PRO A 221 10.78 -0.39 -19.30
N PHE A 222 11.13 -0.78 -18.06
CA PHE A 222 10.21 -0.84 -16.95
C PHE A 222 10.28 0.46 -16.15
N LYS A 223 9.24 1.30 -16.24
CA LYS A 223 9.13 2.45 -15.35
C LYS A 223 8.88 2.00 -13.91
N GLY A 224 9.25 2.86 -12.95
CA GLY A 224 8.86 2.63 -11.55
C GLY A 224 7.34 2.59 -11.39
N LEU A 225 6.87 1.85 -10.39
CA LEU A 225 5.47 1.89 -10.00
C LEU A 225 5.12 3.30 -9.51
N GLU A 226 4.03 3.87 -10.00
CA GLU A 226 3.53 5.18 -9.58
C GLU A 226 2.18 5.04 -8.87
N LEU A 227 1.86 6.01 -8.03
CA LEU A 227 0.60 6.01 -7.30
C LEU A 227 -0.62 6.01 -8.23
N ASP A 228 -0.52 6.73 -9.35
CA ASP A 228 -1.57 6.77 -10.36
C ASP A 228 -1.77 5.40 -11.05
N ASP A 229 -0.73 4.56 -11.18
CA ASP A 229 -0.88 3.18 -11.70
C ASP A 229 -1.75 2.33 -10.76
N ILE A 230 -1.72 2.60 -9.45
CA ILE A 230 -2.58 1.93 -8.47
C ILE A 230 -4.00 2.47 -8.56
N LEU A 231 -4.17 3.79 -8.50
CA LEU A 231 -5.47 4.44 -8.38
C LEU A 231 -6.30 4.38 -9.67
N SER A 232 -5.65 4.23 -10.83
CA SER A 232 -6.32 4.11 -12.13
C SER A 232 -6.56 2.67 -12.59
N CYS A 233 -6.07 1.66 -11.85
CA CYS A 233 -6.25 0.28 -12.28
C CYS A 233 -7.67 -0.25 -11.99
N GLY A 234 -8.10 -1.21 -12.82
CA GLY A 234 -9.35 -1.92 -12.66
C GLY A 234 -10.58 -1.21 -13.25
N GLN A 235 -11.63 -2.01 -13.48
CA GLN A 235 -12.86 -1.59 -14.18
C GLN A 235 -13.69 -0.52 -13.46
N PHE A 236 -13.45 -0.30 -12.16
CA PHE A 236 -14.19 0.69 -11.36
C PHE A 236 -13.43 2.03 -11.24
N SER A 237 -12.23 2.16 -11.79
CA SER A 237 -11.39 3.35 -11.63
C SER A 237 -12.10 4.65 -12.05
N ASN A 238 -12.82 4.63 -13.17
CA ASN A 238 -13.57 5.79 -13.65
C ASN A 238 -14.72 6.18 -12.70
N LEU A 239 -15.47 5.19 -12.18
CA LEU A 239 -16.55 5.45 -11.22
C LEU A 239 -16.00 6.00 -9.88
N LEU A 240 -14.86 5.49 -9.45
CA LEU A 240 -14.18 5.97 -8.24
C LEU A 240 -13.64 7.40 -8.45
N ALA A 241 -13.11 7.70 -9.62
CA ALA A 241 -12.65 9.04 -9.96
C ALA A 241 -13.81 10.05 -10.02
N GLU A 242 -14.93 9.69 -10.65
CA GLU A 242 -16.16 10.52 -10.67
C GLU A 242 -16.67 10.79 -9.25
N LEU A 243 -16.75 9.75 -8.42
CA LEU A 243 -17.18 9.87 -7.02
C LEU A 243 -16.22 10.76 -6.21
N ALA A 244 -14.92 10.65 -6.45
CA ALA A 244 -13.90 11.49 -5.81
C ALA A 244 -14.00 12.97 -6.25
N MET A 245 -14.64 13.24 -7.38
CA MET A 245 -14.99 14.59 -7.86
C MET A 245 -16.39 15.04 -7.41
N GLY A 246 -17.02 14.32 -6.47
CA GLY A 246 -18.37 14.63 -5.98
C GLY A 246 -19.49 14.28 -6.97
N ILE A 247 -19.19 13.56 -8.05
CA ILE A 247 -20.17 13.12 -9.03
C ILE A 247 -20.73 11.77 -8.59
N ARG A 248 -22.02 11.76 -8.24
CA ARG A 248 -22.71 10.51 -7.84
C ARG A 248 -22.94 9.62 -9.08
N PRO A 249 -22.40 8.39 -9.10
CA PRO A 249 -22.61 7.48 -10.22
C PRO A 249 -24.09 7.09 -10.37
N GLU A 250 -24.58 7.01 -11.59
CA GLU A 250 -25.94 6.55 -11.87
C GLU A 250 -26.09 5.04 -11.60
N ASN A 251 -27.23 4.64 -11.03
CA ASN A 251 -27.54 3.23 -10.72
C ASN A 251 -27.38 2.29 -11.93
N LYS A 252 -27.74 2.76 -13.13
CA LYS A 252 -27.61 1.99 -14.38
C LYS A 252 -26.14 1.65 -14.70
N ARG A 253 -25.22 2.57 -14.47
CA ARG A 253 -23.77 2.38 -14.68
C ARG A 253 -23.18 1.45 -13.61
N LEU A 254 -23.63 1.55 -12.36
CA LEU A 254 -23.23 0.67 -11.26
C LEU A 254 -23.64 -0.78 -11.54
N MET A 255 -24.86 -1.00 -12.04
CA MET A 255 -25.35 -2.32 -12.40
C MET A 255 -24.58 -2.93 -13.58
N ALA A 256 -24.25 -2.15 -14.60
CA ALA A 256 -23.44 -2.60 -15.74
C ALA A 256 -22.03 -3.04 -15.29
N SER A 257 -21.36 -2.23 -14.47
CA SER A 257 -20.04 -2.55 -13.93
C SER A 257 -20.06 -3.78 -13.02
N ALA A 258 -21.09 -3.92 -12.18
CA ALA A 258 -21.25 -5.08 -11.31
C ALA A 258 -21.51 -6.38 -12.08
N GLN A 259 -22.21 -6.33 -13.22
CA GLN A 259 -22.45 -7.50 -14.09
C GLN A 259 -21.15 -7.96 -14.77
N VAL A 260 -20.31 -7.03 -15.23
CA VAL A 260 -19.00 -7.34 -15.79
C VAL A 260 -18.12 -7.97 -14.73
N GLY A 261 -18.09 -7.43 -13.51
CA GLY A 261 -17.32 -8.00 -12.39
C GLY A 261 -17.74 -9.44 -12.05
N ARG A 262 -19.04 -9.72 -11.99
CA ARG A 262 -19.56 -11.09 -11.74
C ARG A 262 -19.23 -12.07 -12.87
N ARG A 263 -19.15 -11.63 -14.11
CA ARG A 263 -18.73 -12.48 -15.23
C ARG A 263 -17.24 -12.82 -15.15
N LEU A 264 -16.41 -11.85 -14.80
CA LEU A 264 -14.96 -12.06 -14.63
C LEU A 264 -14.66 -12.95 -13.41
N ASP A 265 -15.33 -12.76 -12.29
CA ASP A 265 -15.20 -13.64 -11.11
C ASP A 265 -15.67 -15.08 -11.40
N ARG A 266 -16.68 -15.29 -12.23
CA ARG A 266 -17.12 -16.63 -12.65
C ARG A 266 -16.15 -17.29 -13.63
N SER A 267 -15.49 -16.54 -14.52
CA SER A 267 -14.47 -17.08 -15.41
C SER A 267 -13.15 -17.37 -14.67
N ALA A 268 -12.81 -16.61 -13.66
CA ALA A 268 -11.72 -16.88 -12.73
C ALA A 268 -12.03 -18.00 -11.72
N GLY A 269 -13.29 -18.20 -11.39
CA GLY A 269 -13.77 -19.17 -10.39
C GLY A 269 -13.62 -20.65 -10.77
N ALA A 270 -13.32 -20.97 -12.03
CA ALA A 270 -12.94 -22.32 -12.43
C ALA A 270 -11.55 -22.75 -11.90
N PHE A 271 -10.75 -21.80 -11.38
CA PHE A 271 -9.44 -22.05 -10.78
C PHE A 271 -9.36 -21.76 -9.27
N SER A 272 -10.45 -21.39 -8.61
CA SER A 272 -10.43 -20.79 -7.26
C SER A 272 -10.97 -21.67 -6.13
N VAL A 273 -11.11 -22.98 -6.29
CA VAL A 273 -11.54 -23.88 -5.20
C VAL A 273 -10.36 -24.59 -4.52
N VAL A 274 -9.13 -24.22 -4.81
CA VAL A 274 -7.95 -24.68 -4.05
C VAL A 274 -7.15 -23.47 -3.61
N ALA A 275 -7.75 -22.60 -2.85
CA ALA A 275 -7.02 -21.57 -2.11
C ALA A 275 -6.80 -22.01 -0.66
N GLY A 276 -6.17 -23.15 -0.47
CA GLY A 276 -5.19 -23.24 0.58
C GLY A 276 -4.08 -22.27 0.20
N PHE A 277 -3.83 -21.24 1.03
CA PHE A 277 -2.67 -20.38 0.90
C PHE A 277 -1.46 -21.26 0.61
N PRO A 278 -0.72 -21.06 -0.49
CA PRO A 278 0.58 -21.69 -0.60
C PRO A 278 1.33 -21.20 0.63
N ARG A 279 1.63 -22.11 1.54
CA ARG A 279 2.61 -21.84 2.60
C ARG A 279 3.82 -21.35 1.83
N THR A 280 4.16 -20.08 2.01
CA THR A 280 5.42 -19.50 1.50
C THR A 280 6.50 -20.54 1.76
N ALA A 281 7.31 -20.83 0.75
CA ALA A 281 8.42 -21.77 0.89
C ALA A 281 9.08 -21.52 2.24
N PRO A 282 9.31 -22.56 3.04
CA PRO A 282 9.75 -22.34 4.41
C PRO A 282 11.08 -21.58 4.35
N ILE A 283 11.15 -20.50 5.14
CA ILE A 283 12.35 -19.65 5.33
C ILE A 283 13.62 -20.46 5.65
N ARG A 284 13.48 -21.79 5.84
CA ARG A 284 14.57 -22.72 6.13
C ARG A 284 15.61 -22.86 5.02
N ASP A 285 15.24 -22.55 3.76
CA ASP A 285 16.14 -22.78 2.60
C ASP A 285 16.99 -21.55 2.24
N LEU A 286 16.79 -20.41 2.91
CA LEU A 286 17.65 -19.24 2.73
C LEU A 286 18.87 -19.34 3.66
N LYS A 287 20.05 -19.05 3.10
CA LYS A 287 21.28 -18.93 3.91
C LYS A 287 21.11 -17.82 4.96
N PRO A 288 21.83 -17.87 6.12
CA PRO A 288 21.63 -16.90 7.21
C PRO A 288 21.77 -15.43 6.81
N ASN A 289 22.60 -15.12 5.83
CA ASN A 289 22.81 -13.80 5.25
C ASN A 289 21.71 -13.36 4.23
N GLU A 290 20.84 -14.29 3.81
CA GLU A 290 19.74 -14.03 2.88
C GLU A 290 18.41 -13.76 3.60
N ARG A 291 18.39 -13.89 4.93
CA ARG A 291 17.18 -13.67 5.74
C ARG A 291 17.11 -12.21 6.16
N PRO A 292 16.10 -11.46 5.70
CA PRO A 292 15.84 -10.13 6.25
C PRO A 292 15.50 -10.25 7.75
N ALA A 293 15.86 -9.24 8.54
CA ALA A 293 15.44 -9.16 9.93
C ALA A 293 13.91 -9.30 10.01
N ARG A 294 13.40 -10.12 10.94
CA ARG A 294 11.95 -10.32 11.12
C ARG A 294 11.28 -8.98 11.34
N SER A 295 10.52 -8.53 10.34
CA SER A 295 9.78 -7.28 10.41
C SER A 295 8.57 -7.41 11.36
N ALA A 296 8.03 -6.28 11.78
CA ALA A 296 6.77 -6.25 12.52
C ALA A 296 5.61 -6.96 11.77
N TRP A 297 5.75 -7.09 10.44
CA TRP A 297 4.81 -7.77 9.56
C TRP A 297 4.78 -9.30 9.73
N ASP A 298 5.96 -9.92 9.92
CA ASP A 298 6.05 -11.37 10.12
C ASP A 298 5.45 -11.81 11.46
N ARG A 299 5.38 -10.90 12.44
CA ARG A 299 4.76 -11.15 13.76
C ARG A 299 3.24 -11.03 13.76
N ALA A 300 2.66 -10.24 12.86
CA ALA A 300 1.21 -10.03 12.80
C ALA A 300 0.45 -11.19 12.10
N ASP A 301 1.14 -11.99 11.28
CA ASP A 301 0.57 -13.17 10.62
C ASP A 301 0.52 -14.42 11.54
N GLN A 302 1.15 -14.36 12.72
CA GLN A 302 1.02 -15.39 13.74
C GLN A 302 -0.15 -15.02 14.68
N ALA A 303 -1.39 -15.21 14.22
CA ALA A 303 -2.55 -15.20 15.11
C ALA A 303 -2.35 -16.30 16.17
N PRO A 304 -2.59 -16.03 17.48
CA PRO A 304 -2.47 -17.05 18.51
C PRO A 304 -3.44 -18.19 18.19
N GLY A 305 -2.89 -19.39 17.97
CA GLY A 305 -3.64 -20.60 17.76
C GLY A 305 -4.67 -20.78 18.90
N ARG A 306 -5.90 -21.13 18.57
CA ARG A 306 -6.93 -21.51 19.52
C ARG A 306 -6.34 -22.55 20.47
N ARG A 307 -6.24 -22.23 21.76
CA ARG A 307 -5.93 -23.22 22.79
C ARG A 307 -7.03 -24.29 22.73
N PRO A 308 -6.65 -25.58 22.74
CA PRO A 308 -7.65 -26.64 22.86
C PRO A 308 -8.38 -26.48 24.20
N SER A 309 -9.71 -26.51 24.18
CA SER A 309 -10.56 -26.52 25.35
C SER A 309 -10.19 -27.74 26.20
N LYS A 310 -9.80 -27.54 27.45
CA LYS A 310 -9.68 -28.60 28.44
C LYS A 310 -11.08 -29.24 28.62
N LYS A 311 -11.23 -30.45 28.17
CA LYS A 311 -12.34 -31.31 28.61
C LYS A 311 -12.15 -31.59 30.10
N THR A 312 -12.99 -31.05 30.93
CA THR A 312 -13.19 -31.52 32.30
C THR A 312 -13.92 -32.86 32.23
N SER A 313 -13.19 -33.90 32.58
CA SER A 313 -13.79 -35.20 32.90
C SER A 313 -14.28 -35.17 34.35
N ASN A 314 -15.56 -35.37 34.53
CA ASN A 314 -16.11 -36.01 35.73
C ASN A 314 -16.10 -37.51 35.51
#